data_4e89c52f0aa024a0a31a3c7c36bf6f9b
#
_entry.id   4e89c52f0aa024a0a31a3c7c36bf6f9b
#
_cell.length_a   1.000
_cell.length_b   1.000
_cell.length_c   1.000
_cell.angle_alpha   90.00
_cell.angle_beta   90.00
_cell.angle_gamma   90.00
#
_symmetry.space_group_name_H-M   'P 1'
#
loop_
_entity.id
_entity.type
_entity.pdbx_description
1 polymer ?
#
loop_
_entity_poly.entity_id
_entity_poly.type
_entity_poly.pdbx_seq_one_letter_code
_entity_poly.pdbx_strand_id
1 'polypeptide(L)'
;RSLSSAASDVYKRQVLIGENTISEGDWITMNGTEGKIYSGSVELIDADPDTHPEYKELMVWADEVRQLKIRTNAESPNDAKQAIKFGAEGIGLCRTEHMFFDEARILAIRKMIFADNEKDRRSAVMELLPYQKEDFMGILKAMEGMPVTIRLLDPPLHEFMSLSEDQEKSLADNLNIDVSIVKSLSLIHISEPTRPMN
;
A
#
# COMPACT_ATOMS: atom_id res chain seq x y z
N ARG A 1 11.70 -1.67 -26.84
CA ARG A 1 13.06 -1.87 -26.27
C ARG A 1 12.91 -2.12 -24.78
N SER A 2 13.60 -3.13 -24.23
CA SER A 2 13.48 -3.50 -22.82
C SER A 2 13.97 -2.38 -21.91
N LEU A 3 13.33 -2.22 -20.74
CA LEU A 3 13.70 -1.26 -19.69
C LEU A 3 15.14 -1.41 -19.15
N SER A 4 15.86 -2.46 -19.57
CA SER A 4 17.24 -2.72 -19.16
C SER A 4 18.26 -1.67 -19.65
N SER A 5 17.85 -0.73 -20.49
CA SER A 5 18.70 0.37 -20.98
C SER A 5 18.33 1.74 -20.42
N ALA A 6 17.41 1.82 -19.46
CA ALA A 6 17.08 3.08 -18.79
C ALA A 6 18.13 3.40 -17.72
N ALA A 7 18.70 4.60 -17.78
CA ALA A 7 19.60 5.12 -16.77
C ALA A 7 18.93 6.29 -16.04
N SER A 8 18.89 6.22 -14.73
CA SER A 8 18.41 7.30 -13.87
C SER A 8 19.56 8.16 -13.40
N ASP A 9 19.50 9.46 -13.66
CA ASP A 9 20.39 10.46 -13.08
C ASP A 9 19.68 11.19 -11.93
N VAL A 10 19.93 10.73 -10.71
CA VAL A 10 19.29 11.24 -9.50
C VAL A 10 19.65 12.71 -9.24
N TYR A 11 20.87 13.11 -9.60
CA TYR A 11 21.31 14.50 -9.38
C TYR A 11 20.64 15.48 -10.35
N LYS A 12 20.43 15.06 -11.58
CA LYS A 12 19.72 15.86 -12.58
C LYS A 12 18.20 15.67 -12.56
N ARG A 13 17.70 14.72 -11.73
CA ARG A 13 16.29 14.31 -11.69
C ARG A 13 15.74 13.99 -13.06
N GLN A 14 16.49 13.16 -13.79
CA GLN A 14 16.17 12.77 -15.16
C GLN A 14 16.27 11.27 -15.34
N VAL A 15 15.47 10.75 -16.27
CA VAL A 15 15.55 9.37 -16.74
C VAL A 15 15.87 9.38 -18.24
N LEU A 16 16.90 8.64 -18.62
CA LEU A 16 17.31 8.47 -20.02
C LEU A 16 16.78 7.11 -20.52
N ILE A 17 15.99 7.14 -21.59
CA ILE A 17 15.48 5.93 -22.24
C ILE A 17 15.87 5.96 -23.72
N GLY A 18 16.96 5.30 -24.06
CA GLY A 18 17.59 5.43 -25.38
C GLY A 18 18.08 6.86 -25.62
N GLU A 19 17.57 7.53 -26.63
CA GLU A 19 17.89 8.93 -26.96
C GLU A 19 16.95 9.94 -26.30
N ASN A 20 15.90 9.47 -25.60
CA ASN A 20 14.91 10.33 -24.99
C ASN A 20 15.27 10.63 -23.52
N THR A 21 15.17 11.89 -23.15
CA THR A 21 15.32 12.36 -21.77
C THR A 21 13.97 12.74 -21.22
N ILE A 22 13.63 12.22 -20.05
CA ILE A 22 12.43 12.57 -19.28
C ILE A 22 12.92 13.29 -18.03
N SER A 23 12.44 14.50 -17.82
CA SER A 23 12.83 15.36 -16.70
C SER A 23 11.73 15.33 -15.61
N GLU A 24 12.10 15.74 -14.39
CA GLU A 24 11.13 15.94 -13.32
C GLU A 24 10.04 16.94 -13.76
N GLY A 25 8.78 16.55 -13.56
CA GLY A 25 7.61 17.34 -13.98
C GLY A 25 7.04 16.96 -15.36
N ASP A 26 7.75 16.17 -16.15
CA ASP A 26 7.23 15.68 -17.43
C ASP A 26 6.14 14.63 -17.20
N TRP A 27 5.06 14.76 -17.96
CA TRP A 27 4.01 13.74 -18.00
C TRP A 27 4.43 12.54 -18.82
N ILE A 28 4.25 11.35 -18.26
CA ILE A 28 4.45 10.08 -18.95
C ILE A 28 3.27 9.15 -18.71
N THR A 29 2.95 8.33 -19.70
CA THR A 29 1.99 7.24 -19.55
C THR A 29 2.71 5.91 -19.65
N MET A 30 2.48 5.02 -18.68
CA MET A 30 3.11 3.70 -18.61
C MET A 30 2.11 2.60 -18.96
N ASN A 31 2.49 1.73 -19.89
CA ASN A 31 1.79 0.48 -20.16
C ASN A 31 2.62 -0.68 -19.61
N GLY A 32 2.26 -1.13 -18.40
CA GLY A 32 2.97 -2.20 -17.70
C GLY A 32 2.84 -3.56 -18.38
N THR A 33 1.75 -3.81 -19.09
CA THR A 33 1.50 -5.06 -19.81
C THR A 33 2.48 -5.24 -20.99
N GLU A 34 2.73 -4.17 -21.72
CA GLU A 34 3.64 -4.20 -22.88
C GLU A 34 5.06 -3.71 -22.55
N GLY A 35 5.28 -3.21 -21.33
CA GLY A 35 6.55 -2.61 -20.91
C GLY A 35 6.91 -1.35 -21.71
N LYS A 36 5.91 -0.56 -22.10
CA LYS A 36 6.07 0.66 -22.89
C LYS A 36 5.86 1.92 -22.07
N ILE A 37 6.60 2.95 -22.39
CA ILE A 37 6.44 4.30 -21.85
C ILE A 37 6.15 5.25 -23.01
N TYR A 38 5.11 6.04 -22.86
CA TYR A 38 4.69 7.06 -23.81
C TYR A 38 4.98 8.44 -23.22
N SER A 39 5.51 9.35 -24.01
CA SER A 39 5.66 10.75 -23.62
C SER A 39 4.30 11.44 -23.60
N GLY A 40 4.04 12.20 -22.54
CA GLY A 40 2.77 12.90 -22.35
C GLY A 40 1.72 12.08 -21.61
N SER A 41 0.58 12.71 -21.39
CA SER A 41 -0.63 12.09 -20.82
C SER A 41 -1.48 11.53 -21.95
N VAL A 42 -1.67 10.22 -21.95
CA VAL A 42 -2.60 9.52 -22.84
C VAL A 42 -3.91 9.31 -22.08
N GLU A 43 -5.03 9.46 -22.75
CA GLU A 43 -6.34 9.16 -22.17
C GLU A 43 -6.40 7.69 -21.74
N LEU A 44 -6.73 7.47 -20.46
CA LEU A 44 -6.87 6.14 -19.88
C LEU A 44 -8.35 5.76 -19.85
N ILE A 45 -8.64 4.53 -20.19
CA ILE A 45 -9.98 3.96 -20.07
C ILE A 45 -10.03 3.21 -18.74
N ASP A 46 -10.97 3.59 -17.87
CA ASP A 46 -11.19 2.88 -16.63
C ASP A 46 -11.73 1.48 -16.92
N ALA A 47 -11.12 0.49 -16.27
CA ALA A 47 -11.63 -0.88 -16.30
C ALA A 47 -12.90 -0.95 -15.44
N ASP A 48 -14.06 -0.72 -16.05
CA ASP A 48 -15.35 -0.81 -15.39
C ASP A 48 -16.18 -1.96 -16.01
N PRO A 49 -16.48 -3.03 -15.23
CA PRO A 49 -17.29 -4.14 -15.71
C PRO A 49 -18.66 -3.70 -16.26
N ASP A 50 -19.24 -2.62 -15.73
CA ASP A 50 -20.56 -2.16 -16.12
C ASP A 50 -20.56 -1.46 -17.48
N THR A 51 -19.41 -0.96 -17.93
CA THR A 51 -19.25 -0.28 -19.22
C THR A 51 -18.74 -1.20 -20.34
N HIS A 52 -18.36 -2.44 -20.00
CA HIS A 52 -17.80 -3.43 -20.93
C HIS A 52 -18.64 -4.72 -20.95
N PRO A 53 -19.71 -4.76 -21.78
CA PRO A 53 -20.61 -5.92 -21.83
C PRO A 53 -19.91 -7.23 -22.21
N GLU A 54 -18.89 -7.17 -23.07
CA GLU A 54 -18.11 -8.34 -23.48
C GLU A 54 -17.30 -8.93 -22.30
N TYR A 55 -16.76 -8.08 -21.44
CA TYR A 55 -16.11 -8.51 -20.20
C TYR A 55 -17.11 -9.21 -19.28
N LYS A 56 -18.30 -8.63 -19.12
CA LYS A 56 -19.35 -9.20 -18.27
C LYS A 56 -19.81 -10.57 -18.78
N GLU A 57 -19.97 -10.73 -20.09
CA GLU A 57 -20.33 -11.99 -20.70
C GLU A 57 -19.24 -13.05 -20.52
N LEU A 58 -17.96 -12.69 -20.70
CA LEU A 58 -16.82 -13.56 -20.43
C LEU A 58 -16.79 -14.03 -18.99
N MET A 59 -17.06 -13.14 -18.03
CA MET A 59 -17.12 -13.50 -16.62
C MET A 59 -18.27 -14.45 -16.29
N VAL A 60 -19.43 -14.31 -16.94
CA VAL A 60 -20.54 -15.29 -16.83
C VAL A 60 -20.09 -16.67 -17.28
N TRP A 61 -19.43 -16.78 -18.45
CA TRP A 61 -18.91 -18.06 -18.94
C TRP A 61 -17.85 -18.66 -17.99
N ALA A 62 -16.99 -17.81 -17.45
CA ALA A 62 -16.00 -18.25 -16.46
C ALA A 62 -16.67 -18.80 -15.18
N ASP A 63 -17.73 -18.15 -14.73
CA ASP A 63 -18.49 -18.57 -13.53
C ASP A 63 -19.23 -19.90 -13.74
N GLU A 64 -19.67 -20.19 -14.97
CA GLU A 64 -20.31 -21.47 -15.30
C GLU A 64 -19.36 -22.67 -15.22
N VAL A 65 -18.07 -22.47 -15.49
CA VAL A 65 -17.09 -23.57 -15.57
C VAL A 65 -16.16 -23.65 -14.36
N ARG A 66 -15.97 -22.57 -13.61
CA ARG A 66 -15.10 -22.58 -12.43
C ARG A 66 -15.67 -23.42 -11.30
N GLN A 67 -14.78 -24.09 -10.55
CA GLN A 67 -15.13 -24.86 -9.36
C GLN A 67 -14.74 -24.15 -8.07
N LEU A 68 -13.81 -23.22 -8.12
CA LEU A 68 -13.31 -22.48 -6.98
C LEU A 68 -13.93 -21.08 -6.91
N LYS A 69 -14.13 -20.64 -5.69
CA LYS A 69 -14.52 -19.26 -5.38
C LYS A 69 -13.31 -18.35 -5.38
N ILE A 70 -13.51 -17.09 -5.80
CA ILE A 70 -12.44 -16.10 -5.87
C ILE A 70 -12.56 -15.13 -4.71
N ARG A 71 -11.44 -14.98 -3.98
CA ARG A 71 -11.27 -13.98 -2.93
C ARG A 71 -10.14 -13.06 -3.30
N THR A 72 -10.33 -11.77 -3.09
CA THR A 72 -9.33 -10.73 -3.38
C THR A 72 -8.67 -10.21 -2.12
N ASN A 73 -7.63 -9.40 -2.28
CA ASN A 73 -7.10 -8.58 -1.21
C ASN A 73 -7.83 -7.24 -1.20
N ALA A 74 -8.25 -6.77 -0.04
CA ALA A 74 -8.84 -5.45 0.14
C ALA A 74 -8.60 -4.97 1.58
N GLU A 75 -8.17 -3.72 1.73
CA GLU A 75 -7.79 -3.12 3.00
C GLU A 75 -8.66 -1.92 3.40
N SER A 76 -9.51 -1.46 2.50
CA SER A 76 -10.44 -0.36 2.76
C SER A 76 -11.88 -0.72 2.37
N PRO A 77 -12.89 0.03 2.88
CA PRO A 77 -14.27 -0.13 2.45
C PRO A 77 -14.49 0.10 0.94
N ASN A 78 -13.68 0.98 0.35
CA ASN A 78 -13.74 1.27 -1.09
C ASN A 78 -13.17 0.11 -1.91
N ASP A 79 -12.03 -0.45 -1.49
CA ASP A 79 -11.45 -1.64 -2.13
C ASP A 79 -12.44 -2.81 -2.07
N ALA A 80 -13.12 -3.02 -0.92
CA ALA A 80 -14.11 -4.06 -0.76
C ALA A 80 -15.29 -3.89 -1.73
N LYS A 81 -15.80 -2.67 -1.90
CA LYS A 81 -16.86 -2.38 -2.87
C LYS A 81 -16.41 -2.63 -4.30
N GLN A 82 -15.19 -2.20 -4.64
CA GLN A 82 -14.61 -2.42 -5.96
C GLN A 82 -14.42 -3.92 -6.22
N ALA A 83 -13.93 -4.66 -5.22
CA ALA A 83 -13.79 -6.11 -5.31
C ALA A 83 -15.10 -6.83 -5.66
N ILE A 84 -16.19 -6.46 -5.00
CA ILE A 84 -17.53 -7.00 -5.27
C ILE A 84 -17.97 -6.65 -6.69
N LYS A 85 -17.74 -5.41 -7.11
CA LYS A 85 -18.07 -4.95 -8.48
C LYS A 85 -17.37 -5.80 -9.55
N PHE A 86 -16.16 -6.27 -9.29
CA PHE A 86 -15.40 -7.17 -10.15
C PHE A 86 -15.68 -8.66 -9.92
N GLY A 87 -16.69 -9.01 -9.11
CA GLY A 87 -17.16 -10.38 -8.93
C GLY A 87 -16.41 -11.17 -7.85
N ALA A 88 -15.70 -10.51 -6.94
CA ALA A 88 -15.09 -11.21 -5.80
C ALA A 88 -16.17 -11.73 -4.83
N GLU A 89 -15.97 -12.95 -4.33
CA GLU A 89 -16.89 -13.64 -3.41
C GLU A 89 -16.37 -13.63 -1.96
N GLY A 90 -15.43 -12.78 -1.67
CA GLY A 90 -14.86 -12.60 -0.34
C GLY A 90 -13.53 -11.86 -0.36
N ILE A 91 -13.04 -11.53 0.83
CA ILE A 91 -11.69 -11.02 1.04
C ILE A 91 -10.82 -12.17 1.54
N GLY A 92 -9.77 -12.51 0.77
CA GLY A 92 -8.79 -13.53 1.10
C GLY A 92 -7.69 -13.04 2.02
N LEU A 93 -7.41 -11.74 1.97
CA LEU A 93 -6.46 -11.08 2.86
C LEU A 93 -6.81 -9.59 3.02
N CYS A 94 -7.07 -9.20 4.27
CA CYS A 94 -7.09 -7.81 4.70
C CYS A 94 -5.87 -7.57 5.59
N ARG A 95 -4.95 -6.74 5.12
CA ARG A 95 -3.71 -6.38 5.82
C ARG A 95 -3.97 -5.18 6.70
N THR A 96 -4.01 -5.39 8.02
CA THR A 96 -4.36 -4.33 8.97
C THR A 96 -3.31 -3.23 9.06
N GLU A 97 -2.05 -3.53 8.75
CA GLU A 97 -0.97 -2.56 8.70
C GLU A 97 -1.20 -1.45 7.65
N HIS A 98 -1.84 -1.76 6.52
CA HIS A 98 -2.14 -0.78 5.48
C HIS A 98 -3.16 0.28 5.92
N MET A 99 -3.95 -0.01 6.95
CA MET A 99 -4.92 0.94 7.51
C MET A 99 -4.25 2.12 8.25
N PHE A 100 -2.92 2.02 8.52
CA PHE A 100 -2.21 2.94 9.40
C PHE A 100 -1.20 3.85 8.70
N PHE A 101 -1.09 3.81 7.37
CA PHE A 101 -0.19 4.70 6.63
C PHE A 101 -0.72 6.13 6.45
N ASP A 102 -1.95 6.40 6.83
CA ASP A 102 -2.51 7.75 6.88
C ASP A 102 -1.76 8.62 7.90
N GLU A 103 -1.52 9.90 7.58
CA GLU A 103 -0.76 10.83 8.42
C GLU A 103 -1.33 10.97 9.84
N ALA A 104 -2.65 10.92 9.98
CA ALA A 104 -3.30 11.00 11.29
C ALA A 104 -3.08 9.76 12.17
N ARG A 105 -2.80 8.62 11.54
CA ARG A 105 -2.70 7.30 12.21
C ARG A 105 -1.27 6.85 12.42
N ILE A 106 -0.37 7.21 11.50
CA ILE A 106 1.03 6.75 11.50
C ILE A 106 1.79 7.17 12.77
N LEU A 107 1.45 8.33 13.35
CA LEU A 107 2.07 8.80 14.58
C LEU A 107 1.77 7.86 15.75
N ALA A 108 0.55 7.34 15.86
CA ALA A 108 0.18 6.39 16.93
C ALA A 108 0.93 5.06 16.79
N ILE A 109 1.14 4.56 15.55
CA ILE A 109 1.98 3.39 15.32
C ILE A 109 3.42 3.67 15.73
N ARG A 110 3.98 4.82 15.38
CA ARG A 110 5.33 5.21 15.78
C ARG A 110 5.46 5.33 17.30
N LYS A 111 4.50 5.93 17.98
CA LYS A 111 4.44 5.93 19.47
C LYS A 111 4.46 4.52 20.03
N MET A 112 3.72 3.60 19.44
CA MET A 112 3.70 2.19 19.84
C MET A 112 5.08 1.52 19.66
N ILE A 113 5.76 1.78 18.55
CA ILE A 113 7.09 1.23 18.26
C ILE A 113 8.14 1.74 19.26
N PHE A 114 8.10 3.04 19.61
CA PHE A 114 9.04 3.68 20.53
C PHE A 114 8.69 3.50 22.02
N ALA A 115 7.56 2.88 22.35
CA ALA A 115 7.15 2.69 23.72
C ALA A 115 8.06 1.70 24.46
N ASP A 116 8.74 2.16 25.52
CA ASP A 116 9.65 1.36 26.34
C ASP A 116 8.94 0.40 27.30
N ASN A 117 7.67 0.65 27.59
CA ASN A 117 6.90 -0.13 28.54
C ASN A 117 5.50 -0.47 28.01
N GLU A 118 4.87 -1.46 28.63
CA GLU A 118 3.55 -1.95 28.22
C GLU A 118 2.45 -0.89 28.34
N LYS A 119 2.51 -0.04 29.36
CA LYS A 119 1.48 0.98 29.62
C LYS A 119 1.43 2.00 28.48
N ASP A 120 2.58 2.52 28.08
CA ASP A 120 2.68 3.52 27.03
C ASP A 120 2.38 2.91 25.66
N ARG A 121 2.85 1.68 25.42
CA ARG A 121 2.51 0.92 24.22
C ARG A 121 1.01 0.68 24.12
N ARG A 122 0.36 0.28 25.20
CA ARG A 122 -1.08 0.08 25.25
C ARG A 122 -1.84 1.39 25.00
N SER A 123 -1.38 2.50 25.55
CA SER A 123 -1.96 3.82 25.32
C SER A 123 -1.92 4.19 23.84
N ALA A 124 -0.77 4.01 23.19
CA ALA A 124 -0.60 4.30 21.75
C ALA A 124 -1.50 3.40 20.88
N VAL A 125 -1.59 2.11 21.19
CA VAL A 125 -2.49 1.18 20.47
C VAL A 125 -3.96 1.59 20.64
N MET A 126 -4.36 2.09 21.80
CA MET A 126 -5.73 2.53 22.04
C MET A 126 -6.09 3.82 21.24
N GLU A 127 -5.11 4.63 20.84
CA GLU A 127 -5.34 5.75 19.91
C GLU A 127 -5.79 5.24 18.52
N LEU A 128 -5.40 4.04 18.10
CA LEU A 128 -5.76 3.43 16.83
C LEU A 128 -7.15 2.77 16.82
N LEU A 129 -7.66 2.41 17.98
CA LEU A 129 -8.91 1.63 18.12
C LEU A 129 -10.11 2.25 17.37
N PRO A 130 -10.41 3.56 17.47
CA PRO A 130 -11.55 4.15 16.78
C PRO A 130 -11.43 4.04 15.26
N TYR A 131 -10.24 4.27 14.71
CA TYR A 131 -9.97 4.19 13.28
C TYR A 131 -10.13 2.75 12.76
N GLN A 132 -9.49 1.79 13.42
CA GLN A 132 -9.56 0.39 13.02
C GLN A 132 -10.97 -0.18 13.14
N LYS A 133 -11.72 0.24 14.16
CA LYS A 133 -13.12 -0.13 14.32
C LYS A 133 -13.97 0.39 13.15
N GLU A 134 -13.76 1.64 12.74
CA GLU A 134 -14.47 2.25 11.62
C GLU A 134 -14.15 1.53 10.30
N ASP A 135 -12.87 1.26 10.04
CA ASP A 135 -12.42 0.56 8.83
C ASP A 135 -13.03 -0.86 8.77
N PHE A 136 -12.97 -1.63 9.86
CA PHE A 136 -13.58 -2.96 9.89
C PHE A 136 -15.10 -2.92 9.74
N MET A 137 -15.77 -2.00 10.39
CA MET A 137 -17.21 -1.83 10.21
C MET A 137 -17.56 -1.51 8.75
N GLY A 138 -16.79 -0.66 8.11
CA GLY A 138 -16.97 -0.30 6.71
C GLY A 138 -16.73 -1.48 5.77
N ILE A 139 -15.65 -2.24 5.96
CA ILE A 139 -15.32 -3.44 5.17
C ILE A 139 -16.39 -4.51 5.35
N LEU A 140 -16.74 -4.87 6.60
CA LEU A 140 -17.73 -5.90 6.89
C LEU A 140 -19.12 -5.54 6.38
N LYS A 141 -19.48 -4.26 6.45
CA LYS A 141 -20.73 -3.75 5.87
C LYS A 141 -20.74 -3.84 4.34
N ALA A 142 -19.61 -3.50 3.69
CA ALA A 142 -19.50 -3.63 2.24
C ALA A 142 -19.58 -5.09 1.79
N MET A 143 -19.01 -6.01 2.55
CA MET A 143 -18.97 -7.45 2.21
C MET A 143 -20.26 -8.22 2.49
N GLU A 144 -21.17 -7.67 3.27
CA GLU A 144 -22.56 -8.16 3.45
C GLU A 144 -22.71 -9.70 3.60
N GLY A 145 -21.98 -10.29 4.55
CA GLY A 145 -22.02 -11.73 4.83
C GLY A 145 -21.05 -12.59 4.01
N MET A 146 -20.34 -12.00 3.07
CA MET A 146 -19.23 -12.69 2.41
C MET A 146 -18.03 -12.86 3.37
N PRO A 147 -17.23 -13.93 3.22
CA PRO A 147 -16.10 -14.18 4.11
C PRO A 147 -15.00 -13.12 3.97
N VAL A 148 -14.49 -12.67 5.12
CA VAL A 148 -13.36 -11.73 5.22
C VAL A 148 -12.29 -12.35 6.09
N THR A 149 -11.10 -12.56 5.51
CA THR A 149 -9.91 -13.02 6.25
C THR A 149 -9.07 -11.81 6.63
N ILE A 150 -8.96 -11.57 7.93
CA ILE A 150 -8.19 -10.44 8.47
C ILE A 150 -6.87 -10.97 9.01
N ARG A 151 -5.74 -10.40 8.54
CA ARG A 151 -4.45 -10.62 9.14
C ARG A 151 -4.31 -9.74 10.39
N LEU A 152 -3.93 -10.33 11.50
CA LEU A 152 -3.57 -9.55 12.69
C LEU A 152 -2.36 -8.68 12.36
N LEU A 153 -2.20 -7.60 13.16
CA LEU A 153 -1.16 -6.60 12.93
C LEU A 153 0.24 -7.24 12.85
N ASP A 154 0.86 -7.10 11.70
CA ASP A 154 2.24 -7.48 11.40
C ASP A 154 2.94 -6.26 10.82
N PRO A 155 3.41 -5.31 11.67
CA PRO A 155 3.92 -4.05 11.19
C PRO A 155 5.27 -4.24 10.50
N PRO A 156 5.39 -3.93 9.21
CA PRO A 156 6.67 -3.86 8.55
C PRO A 156 7.42 -2.62 9.06
N LEU A 157 8.24 -2.79 10.08
CA LEU A 157 8.89 -1.68 10.79
C LEU A 157 9.66 -0.75 9.85
N HIS A 158 10.30 -1.30 8.81
CA HIS A 158 11.02 -0.53 7.81
C HIS A 158 10.12 0.42 7.00
N GLU A 159 8.85 0.08 6.76
CA GLU A 159 7.91 0.95 6.07
C GLU A 159 7.45 2.12 6.95
N PHE A 160 7.22 1.84 8.25
CA PHE A 160 6.82 2.88 9.21
C PHE A 160 7.95 3.80 9.63
N MET A 161 9.20 3.34 9.52
CA MET A 161 10.40 4.03 9.97
C MET A 161 11.27 4.59 8.84
N SER A 162 10.81 4.52 7.59
CA SER A 162 11.46 5.17 6.45
C SER A 162 11.20 6.69 6.50
N LEU A 163 12.08 7.42 7.17
CA LEU A 163 11.93 8.85 7.47
C LEU A 163 13.03 9.68 6.80
N SER A 164 12.68 10.87 6.33
CA SER A 164 13.66 11.90 6.00
C SER A 164 14.22 12.54 7.29
N GLU A 165 15.37 13.22 7.20
CA GLU A 165 15.96 13.87 8.37
C GLU A 165 15.03 14.88 9.08
N ASP A 166 14.19 15.58 8.31
CA ASP A 166 13.21 16.53 8.88
C ASP A 166 12.06 15.79 9.56
N GLN A 167 11.64 14.64 9.01
CA GLN A 167 10.63 13.79 9.63
C GLN A 167 11.17 13.12 10.91
N GLU A 168 12.45 12.72 10.95
CA GLU A 168 13.08 12.18 12.16
C GLU A 168 13.10 13.21 13.29
N LYS A 169 13.46 14.47 13.00
CA LYS A 169 13.43 15.56 13.98
C LYS A 169 12.01 15.83 14.47
N SER A 170 11.05 15.96 13.54
CA SER A 170 9.65 16.17 13.89
C SER A 170 9.08 15.05 14.75
N LEU A 171 9.45 13.80 14.46
CA LEU A 171 9.04 12.65 15.26
C LEU A 171 9.67 12.67 16.66
N ALA A 172 10.97 12.99 16.76
CA ALA A 172 11.67 13.11 18.03
C ALA A 172 11.02 14.20 18.92
N ASP A 173 10.70 15.35 18.36
CA ASP A 173 9.99 16.43 19.06
C ASP A 173 8.60 16.00 19.53
N ASN A 174 7.82 15.32 18.67
CA ASN A 174 6.49 14.82 19.01
C ASN A 174 6.49 13.75 20.11
N LEU A 175 7.55 12.93 20.15
CA LEU A 175 7.71 11.87 21.15
C LEU A 175 8.47 12.34 22.40
N ASN A 176 9.03 13.57 22.37
CA ASN A 176 9.92 14.12 23.40
C ASN A 176 11.10 13.18 23.73
N ILE A 177 11.73 12.66 22.68
CA ILE A 177 12.93 11.79 22.76
C ILE A 177 14.08 12.40 21.96
N ASP A 178 15.31 11.91 22.19
CA ASP A 178 16.46 12.33 21.42
C ASP A 178 16.42 11.81 19.97
N VAL A 179 16.77 12.66 19.00
CA VAL A 179 16.81 12.30 17.55
C VAL A 179 17.72 11.11 17.30
N SER A 180 18.78 10.92 18.11
CA SER A 180 19.69 9.77 17.99
C SER A 180 18.99 8.43 18.21
N ILE A 181 17.95 8.40 19.07
CA ILE A 181 17.15 7.20 19.31
C ILE A 181 16.32 6.86 18.04
N VAL A 182 15.71 7.88 17.43
CA VAL A 182 14.96 7.70 16.18
C VAL A 182 15.87 7.18 15.08
N LYS A 183 17.05 7.79 14.91
CA LYS A 183 18.05 7.36 13.91
C LYS A 183 18.56 5.94 14.15
N SER A 184 18.81 5.56 15.40
CA SER A 184 19.31 4.22 15.71
C SER A 184 18.31 3.13 15.32
N LEU A 185 17.02 3.33 15.56
CA LEU A 185 15.97 2.39 15.17
C LEU A 185 15.74 2.36 13.66
N SER A 186 15.82 3.50 12.98
CA SER A 186 15.76 3.58 11.52
C SER A 186 16.91 2.79 10.85
N LEU A 187 18.11 2.88 11.38
CA LEU A 187 19.32 2.19 10.86
C LEU A 187 19.32 0.68 11.10
N ILE A 188 18.76 0.18 12.20
CA ILE A 188 18.71 -1.25 12.51
C ILE A 188 17.92 -2.01 11.41
N HIS A 189 16.89 -1.40 10.84
CA HIS A 189 16.06 -2.03 9.81
C HIS A 189 16.62 -1.92 8.40
N ILE A 190 17.56 -1.01 8.15
CA ILE A 190 18.26 -0.89 6.85
C ILE A 190 19.40 -1.92 6.74
N SER A 191 19.93 -2.38 7.86
CA SER A 191 21.12 -3.25 7.91
C SER A 191 20.82 -4.75 8.00
N GLU A 192 19.57 -5.18 8.09
CA GLU A 192 19.24 -6.61 7.95
C GLU A 192 19.36 -7.03 6.48
N PRO A 193 20.34 -7.87 6.12
CA PRO A 193 20.41 -8.42 4.78
C PRO A 193 19.15 -9.25 4.54
N THR A 194 18.42 -8.93 3.48
CA THR A 194 17.37 -9.81 2.97
C THR A 194 17.94 -11.21 2.85
N ARG A 195 17.54 -12.12 3.75
CA ARG A 195 17.90 -13.53 3.62
C ARG A 195 17.38 -14.01 2.26
N PRO A 196 18.24 -14.56 1.40
CA PRO A 196 17.74 -15.21 0.19
C PRO A 196 16.78 -16.30 0.63
N MET A 197 15.56 -16.26 0.13
CA MET A 197 14.63 -17.37 0.27
C MET A 197 15.19 -18.54 -0.55
N ASN A 198 15.67 -19.55 0.15
CA ASN A 198 15.98 -20.84 -0.45
C ASN A 198 14.69 -21.60 -0.74
#